data_cb9683afb7d5ffd15949fbc79ba82dc4
#
_entry.id   cb9683afb7d5ffd15949fbc79ba82dc4
#
_cell.length_a   1.000
_cell.length_b   1.000
_cell.length_c   1.000
_cell.angle_alpha   90.00
_cell.angle_beta   90.00
_cell.angle_gamma   90.00
#
_symmetry.space_group_name_H-M   'P 1'
#
loop_
_entity.id
_entity.type
_entity.pdbx_description
1 polymer ?
#
loop_
_entity_poly.entity_id
_entity_poly.type
_entity_poly.pdbx_seq_one_letter_code
_entity_poly.pdbx_strand_id
1 'polypeptide(L)'
;MVLEHEGGYVDHPKDPGGRTNMGITQKTYQSFVGRIVTEEEMKTMPRSHAAEIYKSMYWDEVRGDDLPAGVDICVFDWSVNSGVTRACRELQKAAEAYPDGILGPKSMKAIESFKAEDLIHKICEAREAFYRGLSIFDTFGRGWLRRNDATRVMSVGLASPKLDEAV
;
A
#
# COMPACT_ATOMS: atom_id res chain seq x y z
N MET A 1 9.61 -3.81 -2.85
CA MET A 1 9.34 -2.66 -1.96
C MET A 1 8.45 -3.05 -0.77
N VAL A 2 7.15 -3.33 -0.92
CA VAL A 2 6.31 -3.70 0.25
C VAL A 2 6.87 -4.94 0.95
N LEU A 3 7.17 -6.02 0.23
CA LEU A 3 7.75 -7.25 0.78
C LEU A 3 9.17 -7.10 1.36
N GLU A 4 9.86 -6.00 1.13
CA GLU A 4 11.17 -5.71 1.73
C GLU A 4 11.04 -5.08 3.12
N HIS A 5 9.90 -4.45 3.40
CA HIS A 5 9.57 -3.86 4.68
C HIS A 5 8.77 -4.78 5.60
N GLU A 6 8.19 -5.85 5.03
CA GLU A 6 7.44 -6.83 5.80
C GLU A 6 8.40 -7.81 6.50
N GLY A 7 8.16 -8.03 7.79
CA GLY A 7 8.98 -8.91 8.62
C GLY A 7 8.94 -10.38 8.18
N GLY A 8 9.85 -11.19 8.74
CA GLY A 8 9.82 -12.62 8.58
C GLY A 8 8.67 -13.31 9.34
N TYR A 9 8.83 -14.61 9.56
CA TYR A 9 7.87 -15.39 10.33
C TYR A 9 7.81 -14.93 11.79
N VAL A 10 6.60 -14.72 12.30
CA VAL A 10 6.30 -14.39 13.70
C VAL A 10 5.17 -15.29 14.19
N ASP A 11 5.37 -15.90 15.35
CA ASP A 11 4.34 -16.64 16.10
C ASP A 11 4.35 -16.10 17.53
N HIS A 12 3.43 -15.20 17.85
CA HIS A 12 3.35 -14.61 19.18
C HIS A 12 2.05 -15.02 19.85
N PRO A 13 2.09 -15.68 21.03
CA PRO A 13 0.90 -16.22 21.70
C PRO A 13 -0.19 -15.19 22.04
N LYS A 14 0.18 -13.91 22.09
CA LYS A 14 -0.74 -12.78 22.39
C LYS A 14 -1.21 -12.04 21.13
N ASP A 15 -0.78 -12.46 19.95
CA ASP A 15 -1.24 -11.85 18.70
C ASP A 15 -2.57 -12.49 18.28
N PRO A 16 -3.67 -11.74 18.27
CA PRO A 16 -4.97 -12.25 17.83
C PRO A 16 -4.99 -12.69 16.36
N GLY A 17 -4.00 -12.28 15.56
CA GLY A 17 -3.80 -12.71 14.17
C GLY A 17 -3.14 -14.08 14.05
N GLY A 18 -2.56 -14.61 15.14
CA GLY A 18 -1.80 -15.86 15.14
C GLY A 18 -0.50 -15.77 14.35
N ARG A 19 -0.10 -16.90 13.77
CA ARG A 19 1.12 -16.98 12.95
C ARG A 19 1.04 -16.09 11.73
N THR A 20 2.10 -15.30 11.50
CA THR A 20 2.26 -14.44 10.33
C THR A 20 3.60 -14.69 9.67
N ASN A 21 3.66 -14.53 8.36
CA ASN A 21 4.90 -14.48 7.62
C ASN A 21 4.78 -13.42 6.50
N MET A 22 5.78 -12.60 6.34
CA MET A 22 5.76 -11.48 5.38
C MET A 22 4.49 -10.62 5.50
N GLY A 23 4.01 -10.36 6.75
CA GLY A 23 2.78 -9.60 7.02
C GLY A 23 1.46 -10.34 6.72
N ILE A 24 1.51 -11.59 6.26
CA ILE A 24 0.33 -12.38 5.90
C ILE A 24 0.00 -13.34 7.04
N THR A 25 -1.24 -13.29 7.53
CA THR A 25 -1.70 -14.21 8.59
C THR A 25 -1.90 -15.62 8.04
N GLN A 26 -1.78 -16.62 8.92
CA GLN A 26 -2.07 -18.01 8.55
C GLN A 26 -3.48 -18.17 7.95
N LYS A 27 -4.47 -17.48 8.50
CA LYS A 27 -5.84 -17.49 7.97
C LYS A 27 -5.92 -16.97 6.52
N THR A 28 -5.25 -15.86 6.23
CA THR A 28 -5.18 -15.30 4.89
C THR A 28 -4.50 -16.27 3.92
N TYR A 29 -3.38 -16.86 4.35
CA TYR A 29 -2.67 -17.83 3.51
C TYR A 29 -3.48 -19.10 3.27
N GLN A 30 -4.17 -19.64 4.28
CA GLN A 30 -5.09 -20.78 4.12
C GLN A 30 -6.22 -20.49 3.14
N SER A 31 -6.79 -19.29 3.20
CA SER A 31 -7.83 -18.86 2.23
C SER A 31 -7.28 -18.81 0.81
N PHE A 32 -6.05 -18.35 0.62
CA PHE A 32 -5.39 -18.28 -0.68
C PHE A 32 -5.11 -19.66 -1.27
N VAL A 33 -4.56 -20.60 -0.48
CA VAL A 33 -4.24 -21.96 -0.95
C VAL A 33 -5.44 -22.92 -0.94
N GLY A 34 -6.58 -22.52 -0.34
CA GLY A 34 -7.81 -23.31 -0.27
C GLY A 34 -7.75 -24.51 0.67
N ARG A 35 -6.81 -24.54 1.61
CA ARG A 35 -6.64 -25.63 2.59
C ARG A 35 -5.98 -25.17 3.87
N ILE A 36 -6.05 -26.02 4.90
CA ILE A 36 -5.29 -25.82 6.13
C ILE A 36 -3.80 -25.91 5.83
N VAL A 37 -3.00 -24.99 6.39
CA VAL A 37 -1.54 -24.98 6.27
C VAL A 37 -0.89 -25.26 7.63
N THR A 38 0.23 -25.98 7.59
CA THR A 38 1.05 -26.26 8.77
C THR A 38 1.92 -25.07 9.16
N GLU A 39 2.53 -25.14 10.35
CA GLU A 39 3.50 -24.14 10.78
C GLU A 39 4.71 -24.06 9.83
N GLU A 40 5.20 -25.21 9.38
CA GLU A 40 6.34 -25.27 8.46
C GLU A 40 6.01 -24.63 7.11
N GLU A 41 4.82 -24.86 6.58
CA GLU A 41 4.36 -24.21 5.36
C GLU A 41 4.21 -22.69 5.52
N MET A 42 3.83 -22.21 6.72
CA MET A 42 3.84 -20.79 7.02
C MET A 42 5.25 -20.20 7.01
N LYS A 43 6.23 -20.90 7.60
CA LYS A 43 7.64 -20.47 7.63
C LYS A 43 8.27 -20.45 6.24
N THR A 44 7.89 -21.41 5.40
CA THR A 44 8.44 -21.59 4.06
C THR A 44 7.56 -21.02 2.95
N MET A 45 6.61 -20.16 3.28
CA MET A 45 5.72 -19.51 2.30
C MET A 45 6.53 -18.91 1.14
N PRO A 46 6.26 -19.30 -0.12
CA PRO A 46 6.95 -18.72 -1.26
C PRO A 46 6.66 -17.21 -1.39
N ARG A 47 7.69 -16.41 -1.73
CA ARG A 47 7.49 -14.97 -1.99
C ARG A 47 6.51 -14.70 -3.12
N SER A 48 6.39 -15.62 -4.10
CA SER A 48 5.40 -15.53 -5.17
C SER A 48 3.97 -15.56 -4.63
N HIS A 49 3.67 -16.44 -3.66
CA HIS A 49 2.36 -16.48 -3.02
C HIS A 49 2.08 -15.20 -2.25
N ALA A 50 3.08 -14.69 -1.52
CA ALA A 50 2.94 -13.41 -0.83
C ALA A 50 2.64 -12.27 -1.83
N ALA A 51 3.36 -12.22 -2.96
CA ALA A 51 3.16 -11.21 -3.99
C ALA A 51 1.73 -11.28 -4.60
N GLU A 52 1.24 -12.49 -4.89
CA GLU A 52 -0.12 -12.70 -5.41
C GLU A 52 -1.19 -12.28 -4.39
N ILE A 53 -1.00 -12.60 -3.11
CA ILE A 53 -1.89 -12.18 -2.04
C ILE A 53 -1.93 -10.65 -1.92
N TYR A 54 -0.75 -9.99 -1.90
CA TYR A 54 -0.69 -8.53 -1.85
C TYR A 54 -1.29 -7.88 -3.09
N LYS A 55 -1.08 -8.50 -4.26
CA LYS A 55 -1.71 -8.03 -5.51
C LYS A 55 -3.22 -8.07 -5.38
N SER A 56 -3.82 -9.21 -5.06
CA SER A 56 -5.27 -9.37 -5.01
C SER A 56 -5.94 -8.57 -3.88
N MET A 57 -5.31 -8.45 -2.71
CA MET A 57 -5.91 -7.79 -1.54
C MET A 57 -5.75 -6.27 -1.53
N TYR A 58 -4.76 -5.74 -2.26
CA TYR A 58 -4.44 -4.30 -2.19
C TYR A 58 -4.27 -3.67 -3.57
N TRP A 59 -3.43 -4.23 -4.44
CA TRP A 59 -3.14 -3.64 -5.75
C TRP A 59 -4.37 -3.59 -6.65
N ASP A 60 -5.05 -4.72 -6.79
CA ASP A 60 -6.26 -4.82 -7.61
C ASP A 60 -7.41 -3.98 -7.01
N GLU A 61 -7.54 -3.95 -5.68
CA GLU A 61 -8.56 -3.18 -4.97
C GLU A 61 -8.38 -1.66 -5.13
N VAL A 62 -7.13 -1.18 -5.20
CA VAL A 62 -6.85 0.24 -5.50
C VAL A 62 -6.77 0.52 -7.00
N ARG A 63 -7.03 -0.48 -7.85
CA ARG A 63 -6.91 -0.37 -9.31
C ARG A 63 -5.52 0.08 -9.76
N GLY A 64 -4.48 -0.49 -9.16
CA GLY A 64 -3.09 -0.07 -9.37
C GLY A 64 -2.70 -0.01 -10.84
N ASP A 65 -3.13 -0.98 -11.66
CA ASP A 65 -2.82 -1.02 -13.10
C ASP A 65 -3.44 0.14 -13.92
N ASP A 66 -4.47 0.79 -13.39
CA ASP A 66 -5.18 1.89 -14.05
C ASP A 66 -4.74 3.28 -13.54
N LEU A 67 -3.95 3.34 -12.46
CA LEU A 67 -3.48 4.59 -11.88
C LEU A 67 -2.24 5.14 -12.62
N PRO A 68 -2.03 6.47 -12.66
CA PRO A 68 -0.82 7.04 -13.19
C PRO A 68 0.43 6.52 -12.47
N ALA A 69 1.53 6.35 -13.21
CA ALA A 69 2.80 5.89 -12.66
C ALA A 69 3.24 6.74 -11.45
N GLY A 70 3.66 6.08 -10.40
CA GLY A 70 4.02 6.68 -9.11
C GLY A 70 2.82 6.89 -8.19
N VAL A 71 1.65 7.30 -8.68
CA VAL A 71 0.41 7.37 -7.88
C VAL A 71 0.00 5.97 -7.45
N ASP A 72 0.10 4.99 -8.35
CA ASP A 72 -0.14 3.56 -8.12
C ASP A 72 0.63 3.05 -6.89
N ILE A 73 1.95 3.24 -6.87
CA ILE A 73 2.82 2.81 -5.77
C ILE A 73 2.50 3.55 -4.47
N CYS A 74 2.25 4.86 -4.55
CA CYS A 74 1.94 5.68 -3.39
C CYS A 74 0.66 5.21 -2.69
N VAL A 75 -0.40 4.97 -3.46
CA VAL A 75 -1.70 4.51 -2.96
C VAL A 75 -1.64 3.06 -2.47
N PHE A 76 -0.96 2.19 -3.22
CA PHE A 76 -0.76 0.80 -2.84
C PHE A 76 -0.02 0.68 -1.50
N ASP A 77 1.11 1.37 -1.32
CA ASP A 77 1.87 1.32 -0.06
C ASP A 77 1.02 1.82 1.12
N TRP A 78 0.22 2.86 0.93
CA TRP A 78 -0.69 3.33 1.98
C TRP A 78 -1.82 2.34 2.24
N SER A 79 -2.37 1.69 1.21
CA SER A 79 -3.42 0.69 1.35
C SER A 79 -2.99 -0.50 2.19
N VAL A 80 -1.77 -0.98 1.99
CA VAL A 80 -1.17 -2.06 2.80
C VAL A 80 -1.04 -1.65 4.27
N ASN A 81 -0.65 -0.41 4.54
CA ASN A 81 -0.41 0.07 5.92
C ASN A 81 -1.68 0.45 6.69
N SER A 82 -2.68 0.99 6.01
CA SER A 82 -3.80 1.66 6.68
C SER A 82 -5.17 1.31 6.09
N GLY A 83 -5.19 0.35 5.18
CA GLY A 83 -6.38 -0.18 4.52
C GLY A 83 -6.75 0.53 3.22
N VAL A 84 -7.30 -0.26 2.29
CA VAL A 84 -7.70 0.13 0.93
C VAL A 84 -8.66 1.33 0.93
N THR A 85 -9.75 1.25 1.69
CA THR A 85 -10.78 2.31 1.72
C THR A 85 -10.20 3.66 2.09
N ARG A 86 -9.26 3.72 3.06
CA ARG A 86 -8.59 4.95 3.45
C ARG A 86 -7.75 5.49 2.31
N ALA A 87 -6.87 4.66 1.76
CA ALA A 87 -5.98 5.07 0.66
C ALA A 87 -6.77 5.62 -0.54
N CYS A 88 -7.84 4.93 -0.93
CA CYS A 88 -8.73 5.38 -2.00
C CYS A 88 -9.42 6.72 -1.68
N ARG A 89 -9.92 6.92 -0.45
CA ARG A 89 -10.54 8.19 -0.04
C ARG A 89 -9.56 9.36 -0.09
N GLU A 90 -8.34 9.15 0.34
CA GLU A 90 -7.35 10.23 0.32
C GLU A 90 -6.88 10.55 -1.11
N LEU A 91 -6.76 9.54 -1.99
CA LEU A 91 -6.55 9.79 -3.42
C LEU A 91 -7.72 10.58 -4.04
N GLN A 92 -8.96 10.20 -3.72
CA GLN A 92 -10.15 10.93 -4.20
C GLN A 92 -10.17 12.38 -3.74
N LYS A 93 -9.83 12.65 -2.47
CA LYS A 93 -9.71 14.03 -1.95
C LYS A 93 -8.59 14.80 -2.68
N ALA A 94 -7.44 14.17 -2.89
CA ALA A 94 -6.32 14.78 -3.61
C ALA A 94 -6.71 15.18 -5.05
N ALA A 95 -7.54 14.36 -5.70
CA ALA A 95 -8.08 14.57 -7.04
C ALA A 95 -9.41 15.35 -7.06
N GLU A 96 -9.83 15.92 -5.93
CA GLU A 96 -11.09 16.70 -5.80
C GLU A 96 -12.35 15.92 -6.20
N ALA A 97 -12.30 14.59 -6.07
CA ALA A 97 -13.41 13.68 -6.28
C ALA A 97 -14.16 13.39 -4.97
N TYR A 98 -15.40 12.88 -5.08
CA TYR A 98 -16.19 12.46 -3.91
C TYR A 98 -15.53 11.26 -3.20
N PRO A 99 -15.19 11.37 -1.89
CA PRO A 99 -14.36 10.40 -1.20
C PRO A 99 -15.17 9.23 -0.60
N ASP A 100 -15.82 8.42 -1.43
CA ASP A 100 -16.54 7.22 -1.00
C ASP A 100 -15.61 6.01 -0.70
N GLY A 101 -14.38 6.05 -1.21
CA GLY A 101 -13.40 4.99 -1.05
C GLY A 101 -13.45 3.93 -2.15
N ILE A 102 -14.19 4.19 -3.23
CA ILE A 102 -14.32 3.30 -4.40
C ILE A 102 -13.83 4.05 -5.64
N LEU A 103 -12.76 3.58 -6.26
CA LEU A 103 -12.19 4.22 -7.45
C LEU A 103 -12.98 3.85 -8.72
N GLY A 104 -14.20 4.40 -8.81
CA GLY A 104 -15.07 4.25 -9.98
C GLY A 104 -14.69 5.19 -11.14
N PRO A 105 -15.43 5.12 -12.28
CA PRO A 105 -15.10 5.91 -13.48
C PRO A 105 -15.00 7.43 -13.24
N LYS A 106 -15.83 7.99 -12.34
CA LYS A 106 -15.76 9.42 -12.00
C LYS A 106 -14.48 9.79 -11.26
N SER A 107 -14.05 8.94 -10.30
CA SER A 107 -12.80 9.13 -9.58
C SER A 107 -11.60 9.01 -10.52
N MET A 108 -11.59 8.01 -11.40
CA MET A 108 -10.51 7.81 -12.38
C MET A 108 -10.38 9.02 -13.31
N LYS A 109 -11.49 9.52 -13.84
CA LYS A 109 -11.50 10.73 -14.68
C LYS A 109 -10.97 11.96 -13.94
N ALA A 110 -11.29 12.11 -12.66
CA ALA A 110 -10.77 13.20 -11.85
C ALA A 110 -9.25 13.06 -11.65
N ILE A 111 -8.77 11.85 -11.32
CA ILE A 111 -7.35 11.56 -11.14
C ILE A 111 -6.54 11.88 -12.40
N GLU A 112 -7.03 11.51 -13.58
CA GLU A 112 -6.39 11.78 -14.87
C GLU A 112 -6.25 13.28 -15.19
N SER A 113 -7.05 14.15 -14.56
CA SER A 113 -6.98 15.61 -14.77
C SER A 113 -5.87 16.31 -13.99
N PHE A 114 -5.20 15.61 -13.08
CA PHE A 114 -4.09 16.13 -12.28
C PHE A 114 -2.74 15.60 -12.77
N LYS A 115 -1.68 16.36 -12.52
CA LYS A 115 -0.31 15.82 -12.65
C LYS A 115 -0.07 14.78 -11.57
N ALA A 116 0.53 13.66 -11.95
CA ALA A 116 0.83 12.57 -11.02
C ALA A 116 1.65 13.03 -9.80
N GLU A 117 2.64 13.89 -10.04
CA GLU A 117 3.50 14.44 -8.98
C GLU A 117 2.70 15.24 -7.95
N ASP A 118 1.75 16.09 -8.38
CA ASP A 118 0.90 16.87 -7.48
C ASP A 118 0.03 15.96 -6.61
N LEU A 119 -0.52 14.88 -7.19
CA LEU A 119 -1.29 13.88 -6.44
C LEU A 119 -0.41 13.16 -5.40
N ILE A 120 0.79 12.74 -5.78
CA ILE A 120 1.74 12.06 -4.88
C ILE A 120 2.05 12.95 -3.68
N HIS A 121 2.33 14.24 -3.90
CA HIS A 121 2.60 15.17 -2.80
C HIS A 121 1.40 15.32 -1.87
N LYS A 122 0.20 15.58 -2.41
CA LYS A 122 -1.04 15.70 -1.62
C LYS A 122 -1.33 14.44 -0.82
N ILE A 123 -1.16 13.24 -1.40
CA ILE A 123 -1.38 11.96 -0.74
C ILE A 123 -0.37 11.75 0.40
N CYS A 124 0.91 12.02 0.18
CA CYS A 124 1.94 11.87 1.20
C CYS A 124 1.76 12.86 2.36
N GLU A 125 1.33 14.09 2.09
CA GLU A 125 0.99 15.08 3.12
C GLU A 125 -0.22 14.64 3.95
N ALA A 126 -1.27 14.14 3.31
CA ALA A 126 -2.44 13.60 3.99
C ALA A 126 -2.08 12.38 4.87
N ARG A 127 -1.19 11.52 4.37
CA ARG A 127 -0.68 10.36 5.12
C ARG A 127 0.13 10.78 6.34
N GLU A 128 1.00 11.77 6.21
CA GLU A 128 1.74 12.33 7.34
C GLU A 128 0.80 12.92 8.39
N ALA A 129 -0.17 13.73 7.98
CA ALA A 129 -1.17 14.31 8.88
C ALA A 129 -1.96 13.22 9.62
N PHE A 130 -2.37 12.16 8.91
CA PHE A 130 -3.02 11.01 9.51
C PHE A 130 -2.16 10.34 10.58
N TYR A 131 -0.88 10.07 10.29
CA TYR A 131 0.01 9.45 11.27
C TYR A 131 0.24 10.31 12.51
N ARG A 132 0.42 11.63 12.32
CA ARG A 132 0.60 12.57 13.43
C ARG A 132 -0.61 12.66 14.35
N GLY A 133 -1.81 12.35 13.86
CA GLY A 133 -3.04 12.29 14.64
C GLY A 133 -3.23 11.01 15.45
N LEU A 134 -2.38 9.98 15.29
CA LEU A 134 -2.50 8.73 16.02
C LEU A 134 -1.91 8.83 17.42
N SER A 135 -2.60 8.29 18.42
CA SER A 135 -2.17 8.30 19.83
C SER A 135 -0.83 7.58 20.08
N ILE A 136 -0.43 6.69 19.18
CA ILE A 136 0.83 5.92 19.25
C ILE A 136 1.95 6.54 18.40
N PHE A 137 1.75 7.76 17.90
CA PHE A 137 2.72 8.44 17.03
C PHE A 137 4.09 8.59 17.68
N ASP A 138 4.15 8.93 18.97
CA ASP A 138 5.42 9.11 19.69
C ASP A 138 6.29 7.85 19.68
N THR A 139 5.66 6.68 19.63
CA THR A 139 6.36 5.38 19.61
C THR A 139 6.82 4.99 18.20
N PHE A 140 5.96 5.13 17.21
CA PHE A 140 6.17 4.56 15.86
C PHE A 140 6.35 5.61 14.75
N GLY A 141 6.03 6.86 15.04
CA GLY A 141 5.94 7.93 14.05
C GLY A 141 7.20 8.14 13.21
N ARG A 142 8.39 8.01 13.81
CA ARG A 142 9.67 8.14 13.08
C ARG A 142 9.79 7.09 11.96
N GLY A 143 9.37 5.86 12.22
CA GLY A 143 9.38 4.77 11.22
C GLY A 143 8.37 5.03 10.11
N TRP A 144 7.17 5.46 10.48
CA TRP A 144 6.10 5.77 9.53
C TRP A 144 6.45 6.96 8.62
N LEU A 145 7.03 8.01 9.17
CA LEU A 145 7.46 9.18 8.37
C LEU A 145 8.59 8.80 7.41
N ARG A 146 9.59 8.03 7.84
CA ARG A 146 10.65 7.53 6.94
C ARG A 146 10.08 6.71 5.78
N ARG A 147 9.11 5.82 6.06
CA ARG A 147 8.46 5.03 5.01
C ARG A 147 7.69 5.94 4.05
N ASN A 148 6.95 6.91 4.57
CA ASN A 148 6.20 7.86 3.76
C ASN A 148 7.13 8.67 2.84
N ASP A 149 8.25 9.17 3.37
CA ASP A 149 9.25 9.90 2.57
C ASP A 149 9.92 9.03 1.51
N ALA A 150 10.29 7.80 1.86
CA ALA A 150 10.85 6.84 0.90
C ALA A 150 9.85 6.53 -0.23
N THR A 151 8.58 6.32 0.12
CA THR A 151 7.50 6.12 -0.85
C THR A 151 7.32 7.35 -1.75
N ARG A 152 7.33 8.56 -1.19
CA ARG A 152 7.25 9.83 -1.94
C ARG A 152 8.38 9.93 -2.97
N VAL A 153 9.62 9.76 -2.55
CA VAL A 153 10.80 9.86 -3.43
C VAL A 153 10.71 8.87 -4.59
N MET A 154 10.38 7.61 -4.28
CA MET A 154 10.22 6.59 -5.31
C MET A 154 9.08 6.92 -6.28
N SER A 155 7.93 7.30 -5.75
CA SER A 155 6.73 7.61 -6.54
C SER A 155 6.94 8.80 -7.47
N VAL A 156 7.56 9.87 -7.00
CA VAL A 156 7.91 11.04 -7.83
C VAL A 156 8.91 10.63 -8.92
N GLY A 157 9.90 9.81 -8.59
CA GLY A 157 10.85 9.30 -9.58
C GLY A 157 10.19 8.48 -10.70
N LEU A 158 9.11 7.75 -10.39
CA LEU A 158 8.33 6.98 -11.39
C LEU A 158 7.38 7.87 -12.20
N ALA A 159 6.85 8.94 -11.61
CA ALA A 159 5.94 9.87 -12.25
C ALA A 159 6.66 10.85 -13.20
N SER A 160 7.94 11.11 -12.95
CA SER A 160 8.74 11.98 -13.82
C SER A 160 8.96 11.29 -15.18
N PRO A 161 8.74 11.99 -16.30
CA PRO A 161 9.09 11.44 -17.61
C PRO A 161 10.58 11.08 -17.58
N LYS A 162 10.91 9.85 -17.99
CA LYS A 162 12.31 9.50 -18.26
C LYS A 162 12.79 10.56 -19.27
N LEU A 163 13.84 11.29 -18.92
CA LEU A 163 14.59 12.06 -19.92
C LEU A 163 15.01 11.02 -20.95
N ASP A 164 14.31 10.99 -22.09
CA ASP A 164 14.75 10.19 -23.21
C ASP A 164 16.21 10.60 -23.45
N GLU A 165 17.07 9.61 -23.45
CA GLU A 165 18.44 9.78 -23.92
C GLU A 165 18.34 10.30 -25.36
N ALA A 166 18.33 11.63 -25.48
CA ALA A 166 18.47 12.29 -26.74
C ALA A 166 19.91 12.00 -27.23
N VAL A 167 20.02 10.97 -28.06
CA VAL A 167 21.21 10.69 -28.90
C VAL A 167 21.17 11.59 -30.12
#